data_a059141aad5c1a0a7d84180d74e137ea
#
_entry.id   a059141aad5c1a0a7d84180d74e137ea
#
_cell.length_a   1.000
_cell.length_b   1.000
_cell.length_c   1.000
_cell.angle_alpha   90.00
_cell.angle_beta   90.00
_cell.angle_gamma   90.00
#
_symmetry.space_group_name_H-M   'P 1'
#
loop_
_entity.id
_entity.type
_entity.pdbx_description
1 polymer ?
#
loop_
_entity_poly.entity_id
_entity_poly.type
_entity_poly.pdbx_seq_one_letter_code
_entity_poly.pdbx_strand_id
1 'polypeptide(L)'
;TSGATNMRNFFANAHAFSGGMKYDYSSATLMQSAFNQNRSLRIAKDLSLPNCTNVGSLFNGCTGLLEAGNLYAPNAINAYRIYSGCNNLKKIGTVTLSSAYDWDQSFYSCTVLETIDNVVFASSGTFDFYRTYGNCHALKTAFLPPSAATYSDLYQAFINDYALEEIKPLGVTINASSITSNDKLRQTFAGAGVYYLPSITFSTSTFSGANSSIFNRMKRLKEVPAYNLSALSVPLGTANGLFSQTGQTGTHEIQRIRATGIACTFTIRDSHMSADALDELMTNCATVTGKTMDLRNNPGASTCDTTIATNKGWTVTT
;
A
#
# COMPACT_ATOMS: atom_id res chain seq x y z
N THR A 1 13.84 -6.49 35.36
CA THR A 1 14.29 -6.84 33.99
C THR A 1 15.55 -6.09 33.55
N SER A 2 16.11 -5.22 34.43
CA SER A 2 17.39 -4.59 34.14
C SER A 2 18.46 -5.67 33.90
N GLY A 3 19.02 -5.73 32.67
CA GLY A 3 20.00 -6.71 32.25
C GLY A 3 19.49 -7.89 31.42
N ALA A 4 18.18 -8.08 31.25
CA ALA A 4 17.67 -9.10 30.32
C ALA A 4 17.84 -8.65 28.89
N THR A 5 18.65 -9.33 28.10
CA THR A 5 18.93 -8.98 26.70
C THR A 5 18.04 -9.71 25.71
N ASN A 6 17.58 -10.92 26.01
CA ASN A 6 16.67 -11.70 25.18
C ASN A 6 15.28 -11.76 25.80
N MET A 7 14.35 -11.00 25.24
CA MET A 7 12.95 -10.90 25.68
C MET A 7 11.99 -11.54 24.65
N ARG A 8 12.50 -12.40 23.76
CA ARG A 8 11.68 -13.10 22.76
C ARG A 8 10.55 -13.88 23.43
N ASN A 9 9.32 -13.68 22.98
CA ASN A 9 8.09 -14.32 23.47
C ASN A 9 7.80 -14.10 24.97
N PHE A 10 8.46 -13.17 25.65
CA PHE A 10 8.45 -13.08 27.11
C PHE A 10 7.05 -12.91 27.72
N PHE A 11 6.19 -12.09 27.09
CA PHE A 11 4.79 -11.89 27.45
C PHE A 11 3.83 -12.41 26.38
N ALA A 12 4.28 -13.28 25.48
CA ALA A 12 3.42 -13.84 24.46
C ALA A 12 2.28 -14.65 25.08
N ASN A 13 1.04 -14.47 24.56
CA ASN A 13 -0.17 -15.12 25.05
C ASN A 13 -0.50 -14.84 26.53
N ALA A 14 0.05 -13.79 27.12
CA ALA A 14 -0.20 -13.42 28.52
C ALA A 14 -1.56 -12.71 28.66
N HIS A 15 -2.67 -13.46 28.49
CA HIS A 15 -4.02 -12.91 28.41
C HIS A 15 -4.50 -12.17 29.67
N ALA A 16 -3.84 -12.36 30.80
CA ALA A 16 -4.11 -11.64 32.04
C ALA A 16 -3.20 -10.41 32.25
N PHE A 17 -2.28 -10.13 31.34
CA PHE A 17 -1.34 -9.02 31.45
C PHE A 17 -2.01 -7.70 30.98
N SER A 18 -2.71 -7.06 31.93
CA SER A 18 -3.32 -5.73 31.72
C SER A 18 -2.45 -4.60 32.27
N GLY A 19 -1.42 -4.91 33.05
CA GLY A 19 -0.49 -3.95 33.65
C GLY A 19 0.37 -3.28 32.58
N GLY A 20 0.34 -1.94 32.53
CA GLY A 20 1.13 -1.18 31.60
C GLY A 20 2.61 -1.56 31.64
N MET A 21 3.31 -1.39 30.54
CA MET A 21 4.73 -1.67 30.33
C MET A 21 5.57 -0.80 31.28
N LYS A 22 5.75 -1.25 32.53
CA LYS A 22 6.45 -0.51 33.60
C LYS A 22 7.94 -0.85 33.69
N TYR A 23 8.44 -1.70 32.79
CA TYR A 23 9.80 -2.21 32.85
C TYR A 23 10.73 -1.41 31.93
N ASP A 24 11.98 -1.29 32.35
CA ASP A 24 13.05 -0.80 31.49
C ASP A 24 13.51 -1.94 30.55
N TYR A 25 13.36 -1.70 29.25
CA TYR A 25 13.75 -2.63 28.19
C TYR A 25 14.99 -2.17 27.44
N SER A 26 15.68 -1.12 27.90
CA SER A 26 16.82 -0.50 27.19
C SER A 26 17.98 -1.48 26.92
N SER A 27 18.13 -2.52 27.76
CA SER A 27 19.12 -3.57 27.60
C SER A 27 18.72 -4.67 26.60
N ALA A 28 17.46 -4.68 26.13
CA ALA A 28 16.97 -5.75 25.27
C ALA A 28 17.59 -5.66 23.87
N THR A 29 18.15 -6.77 23.41
CA THR A 29 18.68 -6.93 22.05
C THR A 29 17.71 -7.68 21.13
N LEU A 30 16.80 -8.48 21.69
CA LEU A 30 15.77 -9.24 20.97
C LEU A 30 14.41 -9.08 21.65
N MET A 31 13.43 -8.51 20.95
CA MET A 31 12.05 -8.33 21.41
C MET A 31 11.02 -9.00 20.49
N GLN A 32 11.46 -9.87 19.59
CA GLN A 32 10.58 -10.59 18.67
C GLN A 32 9.44 -11.27 19.43
N SER A 33 8.19 -11.00 19.04
CA SER A 33 6.97 -11.58 19.61
C SER A 33 6.81 -11.35 21.12
N ALA A 34 7.48 -10.35 21.71
CA ALA A 34 7.50 -10.19 23.18
C ALA A 34 6.10 -10.03 23.78
N PHE A 35 5.18 -9.37 23.08
CA PHE A 35 3.79 -9.16 23.50
C PHE A 35 2.78 -9.83 22.55
N ASN A 36 3.24 -10.73 21.67
CA ASN A 36 2.40 -11.38 20.66
C ASN A 36 1.16 -12.01 21.30
N GLN A 37 -0.02 -11.77 20.69
CA GLN A 37 -1.33 -12.27 21.10
C GLN A 37 -1.73 -11.96 22.56
N ASN A 38 -1.20 -10.90 23.14
CA ASN A 38 -1.62 -10.40 24.44
C ASN A 38 -2.96 -9.63 24.29
N ARG A 39 -4.07 -10.34 24.44
CA ARG A 39 -5.42 -9.80 24.18
C ARG A 39 -5.92 -8.85 25.28
N SER A 40 -5.28 -8.83 26.46
CA SER A 40 -5.67 -7.97 27.57
C SER A 40 -4.85 -6.68 27.65
N LEU A 41 -3.78 -6.55 26.88
CA LEU A 41 -3.00 -5.31 26.81
C LEU A 41 -3.85 -4.21 26.15
N ARG A 42 -4.16 -3.15 26.90
CA ARG A 42 -5.00 -2.03 26.45
C ARG A 42 -4.19 -0.85 25.93
N ILE A 43 -3.07 -0.57 26.57
CA ILE A 43 -2.20 0.56 26.24
C ILE A 43 -0.75 0.07 26.26
N ALA A 44 -0.07 0.21 25.15
CA ALA A 44 1.38 0.11 25.09
C ALA A 44 1.96 1.52 25.27
N LYS A 45 2.72 1.73 26.33
CA LYS A 45 3.44 2.99 26.56
C LYS A 45 4.62 3.12 25.61
N ASP A 46 5.26 4.28 25.64
CA ASP A 46 6.53 4.50 24.93
C ASP A 46 7.54 3.37 25.24
N LEU A 47 8.11 2.83 24.19
CA LEU A 47 9.06 1.72 24.26
C LEU A 47 10.38 2.12 23.62
N SER A 48 11.41 2.27 24.44
CA SER A 48 12.77 2.59 24.00
C SER A 48 13.63 1.33 24.00
N LEU A 49 14.10 0.94 22.83
CA LEU A 49 14.85 -0.29 22.54
C LEU A 49 16.14 0.03 21.73
N PRO A 50 17.05 0.86 22.25
CA PRO A 50 18.18 1.37 21.48
C PRO A 50 19.13 0.27 20.99
N ASN A 51 19.18 -0.88 21.70
CA ASN A 51 20.07 -1.99 21.36
C ASN A 51 19.35 -3.15 20.64
N CYS A 52 18.04 -3.02 20.40
CA CYS A 52 17.25 -4.12 19.86
C CYS A 52 17.48 -4.26 18.35
N THR A 53 17.76 -5.48 17.90
CA THR A 53 17.97 -5.81 16.50
C THR A 53 16.76 -6.47 15.83
N ASN A 54 15.75 -6.92 16.61
CA ASN A 54 14.56 -7.57 16.09
C ASN A 54 13.32 -7.27 16.92
N VAL A 55 12.35 -6.59 16.33
CA VAL A 55 11.03 -6.27 16.90
C VAL A 55 9.88 -6.95 16.15
N GLY A 56 10.17 -7.91 15.28
CA GLY A 56 9.16 -8.62 14.50
C GLY A 56 8.06 -9.21 15.37
N SER A 57 6.80 -9.07 14.96
CA SER A 57 5.61 -9.55 15.67
C SER A 57 5.47 -9.03 17.12
N LEU A 58 6.06 -7.88 17.44
CA LEU A 58 6.14 -7.35 18.82
C LEU A 58 4.76 -7.32 19.50
N PHE A 59 3.74 -6.77 18.84
CA PHE A 59 2.35 -6.68 19.30
C PHE A 59 1.37 -7.43 18.38
N ASN A 60 1.85 -8.35 17.55
CA ASN A 60 0.99 -9.08 16.61
C ASN A 60 -0.18 -9.74 17.34
N GLY A 61 -1.41 -9.53 16.86
CA GLY A 61 -2.62 -10.13 17.44
C GLY A 61 -3.02 -9.60 18.82
N CYS A 62 -2.49 -8.45 19.26
CA CYS A 62 -2.93 -7.79 20.50
C CYS A 62 -4.31 -7.15 20.28
N THR A 63 -5.36 -7.97 20.16
CA THR A 63 -6.71 -7.52 19.85
C THR A 63 -7.34 -6.60 20.89
N GLY A 64 -6.80 -6.58 22.12
CA GLY A 64 -7.24 -5.66 23.18
C GLY A 64 -6.61 -4.27 23.10
N LEU A 65 -5.52 -4.10 22.33
CA LEU A 65 -4.74 -2.87 22.30
C LEU A 65 -5.55 -1.73 21.66
N LEU A 66 -5.66 -0.62 22.36
CA LEU A 66 -6.39 0.58 21.95
C LEU A 66 -5.44 1.69 21.50
N GLU A 67 -4.32 1.83 22.16
CA GLU A 67 -3.31 2.86 21.90
C GLU A 67 -1.91 2.29 22.08
N ALA A 68 -1.00 2.68 21.20
CA ALA A 68 0.42 2.43 21.31
C ALA A 68 1.17 3.77 21.29
N GLY A 69 2.07 3.97 22.26
CA GLY A 69 2.97 5.12 22.33
C GLY A 69 4.09 5.02 21.28
N ASN A 70 5.18 5.74 21.51
CA ASN A 70 6.32 5.73 20.62
C ASN A 70 7.08 4.40 20.70
N LEU A 71 7.50 3.88 19.55
CA LEU A 71 8.43 2.76 19.43
C LEU A 71 9.77 3.27 18.88
N TYR A 72 10.81 3.23 19.68
CA TYR A 72 12.16 3.63 19.30
C TYR A 72 13.08 2.41 19.29
N ALA A 73 13.40 1.86 18.12
CA ALA A 73 14.30 0.72 17.95
C ALA A 73 15.15 0.91 16.66
N PRO A 74 16.08 1.89 16.68
CA PRO A 74 16.78 2.33 15.46
C PRO A 74 17.67 1.26 14.84
N ASN A 75 18.11 0.27 15.62
CA ASN A 75 18.98 -0.83 15.17
C ASN A 75 18.20 -2.09 14.75
N ALA A 76 16.86 -2.08 14.87
CA ALA A 76 16.06 -3.21 14.45
C ALA A 76 16.02 -3.30 12.91
N ILE A 77 16.43 -4.44 12.38
CA ILE A 77 16.45 -4.72 10.92
C ILE A 77 15.16 -5.38 10.43
N ASN A 78 14.30 -5.83 11.35
CA ASN A 78 13.10 -6.57 11.06
C ASN A 78 11.90 -5.95 11.77
N ALA A 79 10.91 -5.54 11.00
CA ALA A 79 9.68 -4.88 11.41
C ALA A 79 8.43 -5.67 11.05
N TYR A 80 8.56 -6.94 10.58
CA TYR A 80 7.39 -7.69 10.11
C TYR A 80 6.34 -7.86 11.23
N ARG A 81 5.07 -7.68 10.88
CA ARG A 81 3.90 -7.90 11.73
C ARG A 81 3.93 -7.21 13.10
N ILE A 82 4.58 -6.06 13.24
CA ILE A 82 4.73 -5.40 14.56
C ILE A 82 3.37 -5.21 15.24
N TYR A 83 2.36 -4.70 14.52
CA TYR A 83 1.00 -4.45 15.01
C TYR A 83 -0.07 -5.25 14.26
N SER A 84 0.32 -6.23 13.44
CA SER A 84 -0.62 -6.99 12.62
C SER A 84 -1.77 -7.55 13.45
N GLY A 85 -3.02 -7.37 13.00
CA GLY A 85 -4.20 -7.91 13.67
C GLY A 85 -4.57 -7.22 14.99
N CYS A 86 -4.05 -6.02 15.27
CA CYS A 86 -4.49 -5.21 16.41
C CYS A 86 -5.81 -4.50 16.06
N ASN A 87 -6.91 -5.26 16.00
CA ASN A 87 -8.18 -4.81 15.40
C ASN A 87 -8.88 -3.68 16.15
N ASN A 88 -8.51 -3.39 17.41
CA ASN A 88 -9.06 -2.30 18.22
C ASN A 88 -8.08 -1.13 18.39
N LEU A 89 -6.88 -1.21 17.80
CA LEU A 89 -5.86 -0.17 17.89
C LEU A 89 -6.29 1.05 17.07
N LYS A 90 -6.42 2.21 17.74
CA LYS A 90 -6.86 3.47 17.13
C LYS A 90 -5.73 4.42 16.83
N LYS A 91 -4.70 4.42 17.68
CA LYS A 91 -3.60 5.36 17.57
C LYS A 91 -2.26 4.66 17.83
N ILE A 92 -1.26 5.04 17.02
CA ILE A 92 0.15 4.70 17.20
C ILE A 92 0.94 6.01 17.26
N GLY A 93 1.87 6.14 18.19
CA GLY A 93 2.83 7.23 18.24
C GLY A 93 3.85 7.16 17.10
N THR A 94 5.03 7.73 17.30
CA THR A 94 6.13 7.65 16.33
C THR A 94 6.79 6.27 16.36
N VAL A 95 6.93 5.64 15.21
CA VAL A 95 7.66 4.36 15.02
C VAL A 95 9.01 4.66 14.37
N THR A 96 10.11 4.54 15.14
CA THR A 96 11.47 4.76 14.66
C THR A 96 12.20 3.43 14.49
N LEU A 97 12.35 3.00 13.24
CA LEU A 97 13.01 1.76 12.83
C LEU A 97 13.95 2.03 11.65
N SER A 98 14.93 2.92 11.87
CA SER A 98 15.79 3.48 10.83
C SER A 98 16.78 2.49 10.20
N SER A 99 16.76 1.21 10.59
CA SER A 99 17.53 0.12 9.97
C SER A 99 16.65 -0.99 9.41
N ALA A 100 15.30 -0.88 9.51
CA ALA A 100 14.41 -1.96 9.08
C ALA A 100 14.06 -1.84 7.59
N TYR A 101 14.08 -2.98 6.92
CA TYR A 101 13.69 -3.14 5.51
C TYR A 101 12.52 -4.09 5.31
N ASP A 102 12.32 -5.03 6.22
CA ASP A 102 11.20 -5.98 6.21
C ASP A 102 10.02 -5.40 6.99
N TRP A 103 9.04 -4.86 6.26
CA TRP A 103 7.80 -4.27 6.77
C TRP A 103 6.58 -5.14 6.44
N ASP A 104 6.79 -6.42 6.07
CA ASP A 104 5.71 -7.36 5.77
C ASP A 104 4.64 -7.32 6.86
N GLN A 105 3.41 -6.97 6.48
CA GLN A 105 2.23 -6.95 7.33
C GLN A 105 2.36 -6.11 8.63
N SER A 106 3.26 -5.12 8.69
CA SER A 106 3.55 -4.38 9.95
C SER A 106 2.31 -3.81 10.62
N PHE A 107 1.35 -3.29 9.84
CA PHE A 107 0.09 -2.71 10.32
C PHE A 107 -1.14 -3.46 9.77
N TYR A 108 -0.95 -4.61 9.12
CA TYR A 108 -2.00 -5.36 8.44
C TYR A 108 -3.19 -5.64 9.35
N SER A 109 -4.41 -5.37 8.83
CA SER A 109 -5.68 -5.61 9.56
C SER A 109 -5.82 -4.86 10.89
N CYS A 110 -5.19 -3.70 11.04
CA CYS A 110 -5.53 -2.73 12.09
C CYS A 110 -6.79 -1.95 11.67
N THR A 111 -7.94 -2.62 11.68
CA THR A 111 -9.15 -2.17 10.97
C THR A 111 -9.74 -0.84 11.46
N VAL A 112 -9.47 -0.44 12.70
CA VAL A 112 -9.94 0.83 13.29
C VAL A 112 -8.80 1.82 13.54
N LEU A 113 -7.59 1.55 13.05
CA LEU A 113 -6.45 2.45 13.19
C LEU A 113 -6.73 3.75 12.42
N GLU A 114 -6.80 4.87 13.14
CA GLU A 114 -7.08 6.18 12.58
C GLU A 114 -5.80 6.97 12.30
N THR A 115 -4.83 6.88 13.21
CA THR A 115 -3.62 7.71 13.15
C THR A 115 -2.35 6.95 13.54
N ILE A 116 -1.28 7.23 12.77
CA ILE A 116 0.10 6.99 13.14
C ILE A 116 0.76 8.36 13.16
N ASP A 117 1.39 8.77 14.27
CA ASP A 117 1.96 10.13 14.36
C ASP A 117 3.11 10.32 13.36
N ASN A 118 4.00 9.33 13.23
CA ASN A 118 5.07 9.31 12.23
C ASN A 118 5.69 7.92 12.10
N VAL A 119 6.37 7.65 10.96
CA VAL A 119 7.23 6.48 10.75
C VAL A 119 8.58 6.93 10.22
N VAL A 120 9.65 6.56 10.92
CA VAL A 120 11.03 6.83 10.52
C VAL A 120 11.64 5.54 9.97
N PHE A 121 11.82 5.51 8.67
CA PHE A 121 12.41 4.40 7.93
C PHE A 121 13.93 4.53 7.79
N ALA A 122 14.58 3.48 7.30
CA ALA A 122 15.94 3.58 6.77
C ALA A 122 15.98 4.57 5.59
N SER A 123 17.10 5.30 5.44
CA SER A 123 17.22 6.37 4.45
C SER A 123 17.33 5.88 3.00
N SER A 124 17.68 4.62 2.79
CA SER A 124 17.80 3.96 1.49
C SER A 124 17.76 2.45 1.68
N GLY A 125 17.66 1.69 0.59
CA GLY A 125 17.66 0.23 0.60
C GLY A 125 16.47 -0.36 -0.12
N THR A 126 16.33 -1.69 -0.07
CA THR A 126 15.23 -2.41 -0.71
C THR A 126 14.24 -2.89 0.36
N PHE A 127 13.03 -2.40 0.28
CA PHE A 127 11.99 -2.63 1.28
C PHE A 127 11.02 -3.71 0.82
N ASP A 128 10.62 -4.58 1.75
CA ASP A 128 9.46 -5.44 1.63
C ASP A 128 8.24 -4.76 2.26
N PHE A 129 7.24 -4.42 1.43
CA PHE A 129 6.00 -3.76 1.82
C PHE A 129 4.78 -4.65 1.59
N TYR A 130 4.96 -5.98 1.54
CA TYR A 130 3.86 -6.92 1.42
C TYR A 130 2.78 -6.66 2.47
N ARG A 131 1.58 -6.25 2.05
CA ARG A 131 0.42 -5.96 2.92
C ARG A 131 0.69 -5.00 4.08
N THR A 132 1.66 -4.13 4.00
CA THR A 132 2.12 -3.31 5.16
C THR A 132 0.98 -2.58 5.85
N TYR A 133 0.12 -1.88 5.11
CA TYR A 133 -1.05 -1.18 5.64
C TYR A 133 -2.38 -1.87 5.30
N GLY A 134 -2.36 -2.93 4.53
CA GLY A 134 -3.58 -3.55 4.01
C GLY A 134 -4.66 -3.81 5.06
N ASN A 135 -5.91 -3.44 4.74
CA ASN A 135 -7.09 -3.51 5.61
C ASN A 135 -7.03 -2.58 6.84
N CYS A 136 -6.31 -1.46 6.78
CA CYS A 136 -6.39 -0.37 7.75
C CYS A 136 -7.53 0.58 7.36
N HIS A 137 -8.78 0.13 7.50
CA HIS A 137 -9.97 0.78 6.91
C HIS A 137 -10.20 2.23 7.36
N ALA A 138 -9.73 2.61 8.55
CA ALA A 138 -9.92 3.94 9.15
C ALA A 138 -8.68 4.83 9.05
N LEU A 139 -7.53 4.31 8.56
CA LEU A 139 -6.26 5.05 8.50
C LEU A 139 -6.35 6.18 7.49
N LYS A 140 -6.03 7.42 7.93
CA LYS A 140 -6.08 8.61 7.08
C LYS A 140 -4.76 8.92 6.39
N THR A 141 -3.65 8.64 7.06
CA THR A 141 -2.30 8.94 6.56
C THR A 141 -1.41 7.70 6.66
N ALA A 142 -0.85 7.27 5.55
CA ALA A 142 0.19 6.25 5.50
C ALA A 142 1.56 6.88 5.24
N PHE A 143 2.62 6.14 5.57
CA PHE A 143 4.01 6.61 5.43
C PHE A 143 4.79 5.66 4.52
N LEU A 144 5.65 6.22 3.69
CA LEU A 144 6.58 5.48 2.83
C LEU A 144 8.03 5.85 3.14
N PRO A 145 8.97 4.95 2.89
CA PRO A 145 10.39 5.28 2.84
C PRO A 145 10.69 6.43 1.87
N PRO A 146 11.81 7.16 2.05
CA PRO A 146 12.19 8.22 1.14
C PRO A 146 12.40 7.72 -0.31
N SER A 147 12.37 8.64 -1.28
CA SER A 147 12.43 8.30 -2.72
C SER A 147 13.69 7.54 -3.17
N ALA A 148 14.76 7.55 -2.35
CA ALA A 148 15.97 6.75 -2.60
C ALA A 148 15.77 5.24 -2.34
N ALA A 149 14.66 4.86 -1.70
CA ALA A 149 14.31 3.46 -1.44
C ALA A 149 13.84 2.75 -2.71
N THR A 150 14.10 1.45 -2.79
CA THR A 150 13.50 0.55 -3.77
C THR A 150 12.57 -0.44 -3.08
N TYR A 151 11.73 -1.13 -3.84
CA TYR A 151 10.78 -2.10 -3.26
C TYR A 151 10.96 -3.47 -3.89
N SER A 152 11.00 -4.51 -3.06
CA SER A 152 11.02 -5.91 -3.49
C SER A 152 9.61 -6.50 -3.60
N ASP A 153 8.66 -5.98 -2.82
CA ASP A 153 7.27 -6.39 -2.82
C ASP A 153 6.34 -5.24 -2.42
N LEU A 154 5.22 -5.08 -3.13
CA LEU A 154 4.16 -4.11 -2.89
C LEU A 154 2.77 -4.77 -2.93
N TYR A 155 2.73 -6.12 -2.89
CA TYR A 155 1.48 -6.87 -2.93
C TYR A 155 0.51 -6.41 -1.86
N GLN A 156 -0.63 -5.87 -2.25
CA GLN A 156 -1.69 -5.44 -1.34
C GLN A 156 -1.24 -4.43 -0.27
N ALA A 157 -0.20 -3.63 -0.53
CA ALA A 157 0.39 -2.72 0.47
C ALA A 157 -0.63 -1.77 1.10
N PHE A 158 -1.63 -1.30 0.33
CA PHE A 158 -2.69 -0.38 0.74
C PHE A 158 -4.10 -0.91 0.41
N ILE A 159 -4.26 -2.23 0.33
CA ILE A 159 -5.55 -2.82 -0.04
C ILE A 159 -6.63 -2.49 0.99
N ASN A 160 -7.80 -2.02 0.51
CA ASN A 160 -8.99 -1.72 1.33
C ASN A 160 -8.76 -0.63 2.39
N ASP A 161 -7.80 0.27 2.22
CA ASP A 161 -7.57 1.41 3.10
C ASP A 161 -8.53 2.55 2.72
N TYR A 162 -9.81 2.34 2.94
CA TYR A 162 -10.91 3.17 2.40
C TYR A 162 -10.88 4.62 2.85
N ALA A 163 -10.37 4.90 4.06
CA ALA A 163 -10.29 6.24 4.63
C ALA A 163 -8.98 6.95 4.29
N LEU A 164 -8.04 6.28 3.59
CA LEU A 164 -6.72 6.85 3.29
C LEU A 164 -6.86 8.10 2.43
N GLU A 165 -6.34 9.21 2.92
CA GLU A 165 -6.39 10.53 2.27
C GLU A 165 -5.02 10.97 1.77
N GLU A 166 -3.95 10.56 2.47
CA GLU A 166 -2.61 11.06 2.25
C GLU A 166 -1.55 9.95 2.40
N ILE A 167 -0.51 10.02 1.55
CA ILE A 167 0.71 9.21 1.67
C ILE A 167 1.90 10.17 1.84
N LYS A 168 2.65 10.00 2.92
CA LYS A 168 3.82 10.84 3.28
C LYS A 168 5.16 10.12 3.05
N PRO A 169 6.23 10.87 2.77
CA PRO A 169 6.26 12.32 2.55
C PRO A 169 5.57 12.70 1.22
N LEU A 170 5.03 13.91 1.18
CA LEU A 170 4.42 14.43 -0.06
C LEU A 170 5.46 14.46 -1.19
N GLY A 171 5.03 14.07 -2.39
CA GLY A 171 5.92 14.00 -3.56
C GLY A 171 6.90 12.83 -3.55
N VAL A 172 6.74 11.86 -2.63
CA VAL A 172 7.55 10.64 -2.64
C VAL A 172 7.35 9.87 -3.95
N THR A 173 8.42 9.29 -4.46
CA THR A 173 8.39 8.38 -5.61
C THR A 173 8.56 6.95 -5.12
N ILE A 174 7.60 6.08 -5.44
CA ILE A 174 7.71 4.64 -5.22
C ILE A 174 8.61 4.06 -6.33
N ASN A 175 9.81 3.67 -5.99
CA ASN A 175 10.72 3.03 -6.94
C ASN A 175 10.49 1.51 -6.97
N ALA A 176 9.60 1.07 -7.85
CA ALA A 176 9.29 -0.34 -8.09
C ALA A 176 10.12 -0.95 -9.23
N SER A 177 11.23 -0.33 -9.63
CA SER A 177 12.04 -0.77 -10.77
C SER A 177 12.66 -2.16 -10.59
N SER A 178 12.83 -2.62 -9.36
CA SER A 178 13.33 -3.96 -9.02
C SER A 178 12.24 -5.05 -9.06
N ILE A 179 10.97 -4.66 -9.13
CA ILE A 179 9.85 -5.60 -9.18
C ILE A 179 9.64 -6.05 -10.62
N THR A 180 9.84 -7.33 -10.89
CA THR A 180 9.69 -7.95 -12.22
C THR A 180 8.52 -8.95 -12.30
N SER A 181 7.73 -9.09 -11.22
CA SER A 181 6.55 -9.94 -11.16
C SER A 181 5.28 -9.12 -10.91
N ASN A 182 4.24 -9.34 -11.71
CA ASN A 182 2.92 -8.74 -11.49
C ASN A 182 2.31 -9.13 -10.13
N ASP A 183 2.61 -10.33 -9.63
CA ASP A 183 2.08 -10.76 -8.32
C ASP A 183 2.54 -9.86 -7.20
N LYS A 184 3.76 -9.32 -7.28
CA LYS A 184 4.33 -8.40 -6.29
C LYS A 184 3.79 -6.97 -6.37
N LEU A 185 3.10 -6.59 -7.46
CA LEU A 185 2.41 -5.32 -7.62
C LEU A 185 0.89 -5.48 -7.50
N ARG A 186 0.39 -6.73 -7.42
CA ARG A 186 -1.04 -6.99 -7.46
C ARG A 186 -1.77 -6.31 -6.32
N GLN A 187 -2.79 -5.55 -6.67
CA GLN A 187 -3.70 -4.88 -5.74
C GLN A 187 -3.01 -3.90 -4.77
N THR A 188 -1.86 -3.31 -5.15
CA THR A 188 -1.11 -2.38 -4.30
C THR A 188 -2.01 -1.31 -3.69
N PHE A 189 -2.87 -0.67 -4.48
CA PHE A 189 -3.79 0.39 -4.05
C PHE A 189 -5.27 0.00 -4.16
N ALA A 190 -5.58 -1.29 -4.35
CA ALA A 190 -6.95 -1.70 -4.58
C ALA A 190 -7.88 -1.32 -3.42
N GLY A 191 -8.87 -0.47 -3.68
CA GLY A 191 -9.82 0.05 -2.68
C GLY A 191 -9.25 1.14 -1.78
N ALA A 192 -8.03 1.65 -2.02
CA ALA A 192 -7.50 2.79 -1.26
C ALA A 192 -8.28 4.08 -1.54
N GLY A 193 -8.48 4.89 -0.50
CA GLY A 193 -9.32 6.09 -0.53
C GLY A 193 -8.63 7.36 -1.04
N VAL A 194 -7.37 7.29 -1.47
CA VAL A 194 -6.60 8.47 -1.90
C VAL A 194 -7.22 9.13 -3.15
N TYR A 195 -7.16 10.45 -3.21
CA TYR A 195 -7.53 11.22 -4.38
C TYR A 195 -6.42 11.28 -5.44
N TYR A 196 -5.17 11.29 -4.98
CA TYR A 196 -3.97 11.39 -5.81
C TYR A 196 -2.96 10.33 -5.40
N LEU A 197 -2.34 9.70 -6.38
CA LEU A 197 -1.31 8.69 -6.18
C LEU A 197 0.08 9.32 -6.13
N PRO A 198 1.04 8.74 -5.37
CA PRO A 198 2.45 9.11 -5.50
C PRO A 198 2.97 8.76 -6.89
N SER A 199 4.09 9.36 -7.30
CA SER A 199 4.82 8.91 -8.49
C SER A 199 5.29 7.48 -8.31
N ILE A 200 5.22 6.65 -9.37
CA ILE A 200 5.70 5.26 -9.36
C ILE A 200 6.64 5.06 -10.54
N THR A 201 7.84 4.57 -10.28
CA THR A 201 8.77 4.11 -11.31
C THR A 201 8.66 2.59 -11.41
N PHE A 202 8.11 2.11 -12.52
CA PHE A 202 8.00 0.66 -12.79
C PHE A 202 9.28 0.13 -13.43
N SER A 203 9.50 -1.19 -13.35
CA SER A 203 10.54 -1.86 -14.12
C SER A 203 10.32 -1.66 -15.63
N THR A 204 11.39 -1.55 -16.38
CA THR A 204 11.35 -1.56 -17.85
C THR A 204 11.36 -2.98 -18.42
N SER A 205 11.57 -3.99 -17.58
CA SER A 205 11.50 -5.40 -17.97
C SER A 205 10.06 -5.88 -18.08
N THR A 206 9.80 -6.80 -18.98
CA THR A 206 8.48 -7.44 -19.14
C THR A 206 8.10 -8.18 -17.86
N PHE A 207 6.93 -7.87 -17.30
CA PHE A 207 6.43 -8.56 -16.12
C PHE A 207 5.86 -9.93 -16.46
N SER A 208 6.16 -10.92 -15.64
CA SER A 208 5.54 -12.26 -15.68
C SER A 208 4.41 -12.37 -14.66
N GLY A 209 3.33 -13.08 -14.98
CA GLY A 209 2.20 -13.34 -14.07
C GLY A 209 0.87 -12.70 -14.49
N ALA A 210 -0.24 -13.12 -13.88
CA ALA A 210 -1.59 -12.69 -14.22
C ALA A 210 -2.11 -11.58 -13.29
N ASN A 211 -2.69 -10.54 -13.86
CA ASN A 211 -3.56 -9.54 -13.20
C ASN A 211 -2.95 -8.69 -12.09
N SER A 212 -2.43 -7.53 -12.42
CA SER A 212 -1.93 -6.59 -11.42
C SER A 212 -3.03 -5.89 -10.62
N SER A 213 -4.22 -5.61 -11.18
CA SER A 213 -5.33 -4.89 -10.51
C SER A 213 -4.89 -3.77 -9.55
N ILE A 214 -3.78 -3.08 -9.89
CA ILE A 214 -3.06 -2.16 -8.99
C ILE A 214 -4.01 -1.08 -8.44
N PHE A 215 -4.87 -0.52 -9.30
CA PHE A 215 -5.77 0.60 -9.02
C PHE A 215 -7.25 0.18 -8.95
N ASN A 216 -7.53 -1.10 -8.75
CA ASN A 216 -8.90 -1.60 -8.72
C ASN A 216 -9.67 -1.02 -7.51
N ARG A 217 -10.96 -0.72 -7.68
CA ARG A 217 -11.88 -0.21 -6.64
C ARG A 217 -11.49 1.11 -5.97
N MET A 218 -10.64 1.92 -6.58
CA MET A 218 -10.25 3.22 -6.04
C MET A 218 -11.34 4.25 -6.37
N LYS A 219 -12.40 4.29 -5.57
CA LYS A 219 -13.59 5.11 -5.85
C LYS A 219 -13.35 6.62 -5.83
N ARG A 220 -12.36 7.09 -5.07
CA ARG A 220 -12.06 8.52 -4.85
C ARG A 220 -10.91 9.03 -5.71
N LEU A 221 -10.25 8.16 -6.48
CA LEU A 221 -9.11 8.52 -7.31
C LEU A 221 -9.56 9.47 -8.43
N LYS A 222 -8.97 10.67 -8.51
CA LYS A 222 -9.27 11.69 -9.53
C LYS A 222 -8.33 11.65 -10.70
N GLU A 223 -7.06 11.34 -10.47
CA GLU A 223 -6.05 11.35 -11.50
C GLU A 223 -5.06 10.19 -11.33
N VAL A 224 -4.74 9.56 -12.45
CA VAL A 224 -3.60 8.63 -12.55
C VAL A 224 -2.43 9.40 -13.18
N PRO A 225 -1.29 9.54 -12.48
CA PRO A 225 -0.12 10.26 -12.98
C PRO A 225 0.47 9.67 -14.26
N ALA A 226 1.47 10.35 -14.82
CA ALA A 226 2.18 9.94 -16.04
C ALA A 226 3.10 8.73 -15.81
N TYR A 227 2.54 7.60 -15.41
CA TYR A 227 3.27 6.35 -15.24
C TYR A 227 3.64 5.76 -16.61
N ASN A 228 4.85 5.22 -16.73
CA ASN A 228 5.20 4.37 -17.87
C ASN A 228 4.75 2.93 -17.58
N LEU A 229 3.69 2.49 -18.24
CA LEU A 229 3.11 1.16 -18.10
C LEU A 229 3.50 0.20 -19.23
N SER A 230 4.46 0.57 -20.09
CA SER A 230 4.84 -0.21 -21.27
C SER A 230 5.39 -1.61 -20.94
N ALA A 231 5.96 -1.79 -19.74
CA ALA A 231 6.45 -3.08 -19.28
C ALA A 231 5.34 -4.00 -18.75
N LEU A 232 4.13 -3.47 -18.50
CA LEU A 232 2.97 -4.26 -18.07
C LEU A 232 2.32 -4.94 -19.31
N SER A 233 2.98 -5.96 -19.85
CA SER A 233 2.59 -6.64 -21.08
C SER A 233 1.52 -7.72 -20.89
N VAL A 234 1.05 -7.97 -19.69
CA VAL A 234 0.08 -9.01 -19.39
C VAL A 234 -1.33 -8.51 -19.67
N PRO A 235 -2.23 -9.32 -20.28
CA PRO A 235 -3.63 -8.97 -20.35
C PRO A 235 -4.13 -8.74 -18.91
N LEU A 236 -4.38 -7.50 -18.59
CA LEU A 236 -5.07 -7.11 -17.37
C LEU A 236 -6.46 -7.68 -17.50
N GLY A 237 -6.66 -8.82 -16.89
CA GLY A 237 -7.75 -9.74 -17.14
C GLY A 237 -9.10 -9.07 -17.24
N THR A 238 -9.91 -9.56 -18.12
CA THR A 238 -11.19 -9.00 -18.53
C THR A 238 -12.19 -8.71 -17.41
N ALA A 239 -12.04 -9.36 -16.24
CA ALA A 239 -12.88 -9.13 -15.07
C ALA A 239 -12.24 -8.23 -14.01
N ASN A 240 -10.92 -8.04 -14.04
CA ASN A 240 -10.15 -7.35 -13.00
C ASN A 240 -9.07 -6.43 -13.60
N GLY A 241 -9.44 -5.62 -14.59
CA GLY A 241 -8.52 -4.70 -15.24
C GLY A 241 -7.86 -3.71 -14.28
N LEU A 242 -6.84 -3.00 -14.78
CA LEU A 242 -6.05 -2.01 -14.05
C LEU A 242 -6.94 -1.03 -13.26
N PHE A 243 -8.09 -0.68 -13.83
CA PHE A 243 -9.07 0.27 -13.31
C PHE A 243 -10.46 -0.36 -13.09
N SER A 244 -10.61 -1.67 -13.21
CA SER A 244 -11.91 -2.33 -13.15
C SER A 244 -12.54 -2.27 -11.77
N GLN A 245 -13.84 -2.04 -11.71
CA GLN A 245 -14.67 -2.30 -10.53
C GLN A 245 -15.53 -3.54 -10.78
N THR A 246 -15.06 -4.69 -10.38
CA THR A 246 -15.89 -5.89 -10.39
C THR A 246 -16.99 -5.78 -9.36
N GLY A 247 -18.23 -5.68 -9.81
CA GLY A 247 -19.42 -5.94 -9.01
C GLY A 247 -19.94 -4.82 -8.10
N GLN A 248 -19.53 -3.57 -8.30
CA GLN A 248 -20.15 -2.44 -7.60
C GLN A 248 -20.62 -1.36 -8.58
N THR A 249 -21.92 -1.10 -8.58
CA THR A 249 -22.54 0.07 -9.18
C THR A 249 -22.12 1.31 -8.40
N GLY A 250 -21.12 2.02 -8.88
CA GLY A 250 -20.65 3.28 -8.28
C GLY A 250 -19.78 4.03 -9.27
N THR A 251 -20.10 5.29 -9.46
CA THR A 251 -19.34 6.22 -10.31
C THR A 251 -17.92 6.35 -9.77
N HIS A 252 -16.94 6.22 -10.66
CA HIS A 252 -15.57 6.55 -10.36
C HIS A 252 -15.35 8.06 -10.44
N GLU A 253 -14.56 8.61 -9.55
CA GLU A 253 -14.20 10.02 -9.61
C GLU A 253 -13.04 10.32 -10.58
N ILE A 254 -12.55 9.32 -11.34
CA ILE A 254 -11.43 9.50 -12.27
C ILE A 254 -11.80 10.52 -13.35
N GLN A 255 -11.02 11.61 -13.38
CA GLN A 255 -11.16 12.69 -14.34
C GLN A 255 -10.07 12.68 -15.41
N ARG A 256 -8.91 12.06 -15.11
CA ARG A 256 -7.76 12.04 -16.03
C ARG A 256 -6.84 10.84 -15.80
N ILE A 257 -6.32 10.27 -16.88
CA ILE A 257 -5.30 9.21 -16.85
C ILE A 257 -4.17 9.63 -17.79
N ARG A 258 -3.01 9.97 -17.21
CA ARG A 258 -1.82 10.39 -17.96
C ARG A 258 -0.83 9.25 -18.21
N ALA A 259 -1.13 8.04 -17.74
CA ALA A 259 -0.25 6.89 -17.93
C ALA A 259 0.00 6.62 -19.41
N THR A 260 1.25 6.26 -19.75
CA THR A 260 1.71 5.98 -21.10
C THR A 260 1.98 4.49 -21.31
N GLY A 261 1.96 4.04 -22.57
CA GLY A 261 2.36 2.68 -22.93
C GLY A 261 1.37 1.59 -22.53
N ILE A 262 0.11 1.93 -22.22
CA ILE A 262 -0.93 0.92 -21.94
C ILE A 262 -1.15 0.09 -23.20
N ALA A 263 -0.90 -1.22 -23.11
CA ALA A 263 -0.95 -2.17 -24.21
C ALA A 263 -1.94 -3.34 -23.99
N CYS A 264 -2.80 -3.24 -22.98
CA CYS A 264 -3.69 -4.32 -22.54
C CYS A 264 -5.15 -3.88 -22.59
N THR A 265 -6.08 -4.80 -22.83
CA THR A 265 -7.53 -4.53 -22.71
C THR A 265 -7.86 -3.96 -21.32
N PHE A 266 -8.64 -2.88 -21.28
CA PHE A 266 -9.07 -2.24 -20.03
C PHE A 266 -10.47 -1.62 -20.14
N THR A 267 -11.07 -1.30 -18.99
CA THR A 267 -12.31 -0.54 -18.88
C THR A 267 -12.16 0.58 -17.87
N ILE A 268 -12.66 1.75 -18.23
CA ILE A 268 -12.77 2.95 -17.40
C ILE A 268 -14.17 3.56 -17.47
N ARG A 269 -15.15 2.75 -17.84
CA ARG A 269 -16.55 3.19 -17.89
C ARG A 269 -17.02 3.74 -16.54
N ASP A 270 -18.10 4.52 -16.57
CA ASP A 270 -18.71 5.11 -15.37
C ASP A 270 -17.77 6.04 -14.58
N SER A 271 -16.77 6.66 -15.26
CA SER A 271 -15.86 7.67 -14.74
C SER A 271 -16.31 9.08 -15.12
N HIS A 272 -15.51 10.11 -14.78
CA HIS A 272 -15.85 11.53 -15.04
C HIS A 272 -14.88 12.17 -16.05
N MET A 273 -14.43 11.42 -17.05
CA MET A 273 -13.48 11.92 -18.04
C MET A 273 -14.18 12.73 -19.13
N SER A 274 -13.62 13.92 -19.42
CA SER A 274 -14.01 14.74 -20.56
C SER A 274 -13.50 14.14 -21.88
N ALA A 275 -13.97 14.68 -23.04
CA ALA A 275 -13.45 14.28 -24.34
C ALA A 275 -11.94 14.46 -24.43
N ASP A 276 -11.41 15.64 -24.07
CA ASP A 276 -9.97 15.92 -24.08
C ASP A 276 -9.17 14.93 -23.20
N ALA A 277 -9.71 14.54 -22.05
CA ALA A 277 -9.07 13.57 -21.17
C ALA A 277 -9.06 12.15 -21.77
N LEU A 278 -10.11 11.77 -22.49
CA LEU A 278 -10.17 10.50 -23.23
C LEU A 278 -9.23 10.51 -24.43
N ASP A 279 -9.15 11.63 -25.17
CA ASP A 279 -8.23 11.80 -26.30
C ASP A 279 -6.76 11.74 -25.84
N GLU A 280 -6.43 12.38 -24.71
CA GLU A 280 -5.10 12.26 -24.08
C GLU A 280 -4.79 10.81 -23.71
N LEU A 281 -5.71 10.09 -23.07
CA LEU A 281 -5.54 8.70 -22.73
C LEU A 281 -5.28 7.86 -23.99
N MET A 282 -6.09 8.00 -25.03
CA MET A 282 -5.93 7.28 -26.30
C MET A 282 -4.61 7.63 -26.99
N THR A 283 -4.18 8.89 -26.91
CA THR A 283 -2.87 9.34 -27.40
C THR A 283 -1.73 8.64 -26.67
N ASN A 284 -1.85 8.45 -25.37
CA ASN A 284 -0.83 7.84 -24.52
C ASN A 284 -0.81 6.30 -24.58
N CYS A 285 -1.86 5.66 -25.08
CA CYS A 285 -1.90 4.20 -25.27
C CYS A 285 -0.90 3.72 -26.33
N ALA A 286 -0.36 2.52 -26.15
CA ALA A 286 0.50 1.87 -27.14
C ALA A 286 -0.26 1.48 -28.41
N THR A 287 0.47 1.26 -29.53
CA THR A 287 -0.05 0.58 -30.71
C THR A 287 -0.18 -0.92 -30.40
N VAL A 288 -1.32 -1.51 -30.72
CA VAL A 288 -1.68 -2.88 -30.33
C VAL A 288 -2.42 -3.59 -31.45
N THR A 289 -2.70 -4.89 -31.25
CA THR A 289 -3.57 -5.68 -32.14
C THR A 289 -4.59 -6.43 -31.28
N GLY A 290 -5.90 -6.30 -31.62
CA GLY A 290 -6.98 -7.05 -30.99
C GLY A 290 -7.20 -6.72 -29.52
N LYS A 291 -6.89 -5.47 -29.10
CA LYS A 291 -7.18 -4.99 -27.75
C LYS A 291 -8.41 -4.11 -27.76
N THR A 292 -9.12 -4.10 -26.64
CA THR A 292 -10.37 -3.32 -26.48
C THR A 292 -10.24 -2.34 -25.34
N MET A 293 -10.87 -1.17 -25.47
CA MET A 293 -11.11 -0.23 -24.39
C MET A 293 -12.59 0.13 -24.30
N ASP A 294 -13.12 0.10 -23.09
CA ASP A 294 -14.50 0.44 -22.78
C ASP A 294 -14.54 1.78 -22.06
N LEU A 295 -15.06 2.81 -22.75
CA LEU A 295 -15.11 4.19 -22.30
C LEU A 295 -16.55 4.63 -21.95
N ARG A 296 -17.53 3.73 -21.99
CA ARG A 296 -18.95 4.05 -21.84
C ARG A 296 -19.23 4.83 -20.55
N ASN A 297 -20.28 5.65 -20.63
CA ASN A 297 -20.80 6.43 -19.52
C ASN A 297 -19.81 7.47 -18.94
N ASN A 298 -18.71 7.80 -19.68
CA ASN A 298 -17.95 9.01 -19.39
C ASN A 298 -18.64 10.21 -20.05
N PRO A 299 -18.61 11.41 -19.44
CA PRO A 299 -19.19 12.62 -20.07
C PRO A 299 -18.64 12.90 -21.46
N GLY A 300 -17.39 12.59 -21.72
CA GLY A 300 -16.73 12.79 -23.02
C GLY A 300 -16.88 11.65 -24.02
N ALA A 301 -17.48 10.50 -23.64
CA ALA A 301 -17.47 9.29 -24.47
C ALA A 301 -18.13 9.48 -25.86
N SER A 302 -19.19 10.29 -25.95
CA SER A 302 -19.88 10.55 -27.21
C SER A 302 -19.21 11.59 -28.11
N THR A 303 -18.21 12.32 -27.64
CA THR A 303 -17.57 13.44 -28.31
C THR A 303 -16.05 13.33 -28.47
N CYS A 304 -15.40 12.32 -27.83
CA CYS A 304 -13.98 12.07 -28.00
C CYS A 304 -13.65 11.53 -29.39
N ASP A 305 -12.43 11.75 -29.85
CA ASP A 305 -11.94 11.28 -31.15
C ASP A 305 -11.42 9.83 -31.05
N THR A 306 -12.32 8.87 -31.26
CA THR A 306 -11.96 7.44 -31.21
C THR A 306 -10.98 7.01 -32.29
N THR A 307 -10.77 7.84 -33.35
CA THR A 307 -9.81 7.54 -34.42
C THR A 307 -8.37 7.50 -33.90
N ILE A 308 -8.07 8.24 -32.84
CA ILE A 308 -6.77 8.23 -32.16
C ILE A 308 -6.41 6.80 -31.74
N ALA A 309 -7.35 6.09 -31.13
CA ALA A 309 -7.11 4.72 -30.63
C ALA A 309 -7.27 3.67 -31.75
N THR A 310 -8.26 3.82 -32.64
CA THR A 310 -8.48 2.84 -33.72
C THR A 310 -7.31 2.81 -34.70
N ASN A 311 -6.66 3.95 -34.99
CA ASN A 311 -5.43 4.04 -35.78
C ASN A 311 -4.24 3.30 -35.13
N LYS A 312 -4.32 3.04 -33.81
CA LYS A 312 -3.33 2.25 -33.05
C LYS A 312 -3.76 0.80 -32.85
N GLY A 313 -4.83 0.34 -33.52
CA GLY A 313 -5.29 -1.04 -33.49
C GLY A 313 -6.22 -1.40 -32.33
N TRP A 314 -6.76 -0.42 -31.62
CA TRP A 314 -7.74 -0.62 -30.55
C TRP A 314 -9.16 -0.76 -31.10
N THR A 315 -9.97 -1.59 -30.45
CA THR A 315 -11.43 -1.53 -30.57
C THR A 315 -11.97 -0.71 -29.41
N VAL A 316 -12.66 0.38 -29.71
CA VAL A 316 -13.19 1.33 -28.72
C VAL A 316 -14.69 1.14 -28.58
N THR A 317 -15.18 1.11 -27.33
CA THR A 317 -16.63 1.15 -27.03
C THR A 317 -16.89 2.44 -26.23
N THR A 318 -17.74 3.34 -26.79
CA THR A 318 -18.15 4.62 -26.20
C THR A 318 -19.61 4.62 -25.82
#